data_c0387ced8770fba6e506f55fe9fba9cd
#
_entry.id   c0387ced8770fba6e506f55fe9fba9cd
#
_cell.length_a   1.000
_cell.length_b   1.000
_cell.length_c   1.000
_cell.angle_alpha   90.00
_cell.angle_beta   90.00
_cell.angle_gamma   90.00
#
_symmetry.space_group_name_H-M   'P 1'
#
loop_
_entity.id
_entity.type
_entity.pdbx_description
1 polymer ?
#
loop_
_entity_poly.entity_id
_entity_poly.type
_entity_poly.pdbx_seq_one_letter_code
_entity_poly.pdbx_strand_id
1 'polypeptide(L)'
;MRDPGCENKNVSPTPAQQARAARITAQITAALAETGFLLPGTLTERMTRCGYPGCRCHADPPRLHGPYHQWTRKIGGKTVTRILTDDQLADYQPWFDNQRRLRALIAELETLSQEIADSDPRWNR
;
A
#
# COMPACT_ATOMS: atom_id res chain seq x y z
N MET A 1 -37.52 -15.89 -15.46
CA MET A 1 -37.88 -14.64 -16.12
C MET A 1 -38.01 -13.52 -15.08
N ARG A 2 -37.40 -12.39 -15.31
CA ARG A 2 -37.48 -11.26 -14.38
C ARG A 2 -38.84 -10.59 -14.47
N ASP A 3 -39.38 -10.28 -13.32
CA ASP A 3 -40.50 -9.38 -13.16
C ASP A 3 -40.05 -7.97 -13.60
N PRO A 4 -40.78 -7.28 -14.49
CA PRO A 4 -40.43 -5.94 -14.92
C PRO A 4 -40.22 -4.95 -13.75
N GLY A 5 -40.94 -5.13 -12.64
CA GLY A 5 -40.78 -4.31 -11.46
C GLY A 5 -39.47 -4.50 -10.70
N CYS A 6 -38.75 -5.60 -10.99
CA CYS A 6 -37.48 -5.91 -10.32
C CYS A 6 -36.26 -5.41 -11.09
N GLU A 7 -36.42 -4.99 -12.33
CA GLU A 7 -35.31 -4.58 -13.19
C GLU A 7 -34.59 -3.33 -12.66
N ASN A 8 -35.32 -2.44 -12.01
CA ASN A 8 -34.80 -1.19 -11.48
C ASN A 8 -34.16 -1.32 -10.11
N LYS A 9 -34.08 -2.55 -9.58
CA LYS A 9 -33.55 -2.80 -8.23
C LYS A 9 -32.12 -3.33 -8.23
N ASN A 10 -31.54 -3.51 -9.41
CA ASN A 10 -30.15 -3.93 -9.49
C ASN A 10 -29.23 -2.73 -9.29
N VAL A 11 -28.10 -2.97 -8.61
CA VAL A 11 -27.07 -1.95 -8.56
C VAL A 11 -26.52 -1.71 -9.96
N SER A 12 -26.38 -0.47 -10.33
CA SER A 12 -25.88 -0.09 -11.64
C SER A 12 -24.93 1.08 -11.51
N PRO A 13 -23.63 0.87 -11.76
CA PRO A 13 -22.68 1.98 -11.74
C PRO A 13 -23.07 3.05 -12.77
N THR A 14 -22.92 4.30 -12.40
CA THR A 14 -23.13 5.42 -13.32
C THR A 14 -22.03 5.45 -14.38
N PRO A 15 -22.27 6.11 -15.54
CA PRO A 15 -21.21 6.28 -16.53
C PRO A 15 -19.95 6.94 -15.97
N ALA A 16 -20.09 7.91 -15.05
CA ALA A 16 -18.96 8.54 -14.39
C ALA A 16 -18.18 7.56 -13.52
N GLN A 17 -18.88 6.71 -12.78
CA GLN A 17 -18.26 5.67 -11.95
C GLN A 17 -17.55 4.63 -12.82
N GLN A 18 -18.15 4.22 -13.92
CA GLN A 18 -17.52 3.29 -14.86
C GLN A 18 -16.25 3.89 -15.48
N ALA A 19 -16.29 5.15 -15.86
CA ALA A 19 -15.13 5.85 -16.40
C ALA A 19 -14.00 5.96 -15.37
N ARG A 20 -14.35 6.25 -14.12
CA ARG A 20 -13.37 6.31 -13.02
C ARG A 20 -12.73 4.96 -12.77
N ALA A 21 -13.53 3.89 -12.73
CA ALA A 21 -13.03 2.53 -12.57
C ALA A 21 -12.07 2.15 -13.72
N ALA A 22 -12.42 2.50 -14.94
CA ALA A 22 -11.57 2.23 -16.11
C ALA A 22 -10.22 2.94 -16.01
N ARG A 23 -10.22 4.20 -15.55
CA ARG A 23 -8.96 4.95 -15.34
C ARG A 23 -8.09 4.29 -14.28
N ILE A 24 -8.67 3.92 -13.15
CA ILE A 24 -7.93 3.26 -12.06
C ILE A 24 -7.36 1.93 -12.55
N THR A 25 -8.16 1.13 -13.24
CA THR A 25 -7.71 -0.15 -13.82
C THR A 25 -6.57 0.04 -14.81
N ALA A 26 -6.65 1.05 -15.66
CA ALA A 26 -5.59 1.37 -16.60
C ALA A 26 -4.30 1.76 -15.89
N GLN A 27 -4.40 2.53 -14.81
CA GLN A 27 -3.24 2.90 -13.99
C GLN A 27 -2.62 1.70 -13.29
N ILE A 28 -3.45 0.76 -12.79
CA ILE A 28 -2.97 -0.49 -12.20
C ILE A 28 -2.23 -1.32 -13.24
N THR A 29 -2.78 -1.47 -14.41
CA THR A 29 -2.16 -2.21 -15.52
C THR A 29 -0.82 -1.59 -15.90
N ALA A 30 -0.76 -0.27 -16.03
CA ALA A 30 0.47 0.44 -16.36
C ALA A 30 1.52 0.27 -15.27
N ALA A 31 1.12 0.36 -14.00
CA ALA A 31 2.02 0.16 -12.87
C ALA A 31 2.61 -1.25 -12.88
N LEU A 32 1.79 -2.27 -13.08
CA LEU A 32 2.25 -3.67 -13.17
C LEU A 32 3.22 -3.89 -14.33
N ALA A 33 2.97 -3.25 -15.46
CA ALA A 33 3.83 -3.39 -16.64
C ALA A 33 5.22 -2.80 -16.43
N GLU A 34 5.34 -1.74 -15.63
CA GLU A 34 6.61 -1.05 -15.39
C GLU A 34 7.48 -1.72 -14.34
N THR A 35 6.87 -2.41 -13.38
CA THR A 35 7.57 -2.71 -12.13
C THR A 35 8.29 -4.04 -12.10
N GLY A 36 7.77 -5.04 -12.75
CA GLY A 36 8.29 -6.41 -12.65
C GLY A 36 8.16 -7.02 -11.26
N PHE A 37 8.49 -6.31 -10.18
CA PHE A 37 8.47 -6.85 -8.82
C PHE A 37 7.82 -5.89 -7.84
N LEU A 38 7.18 -6.48 -6.81
CA LEU A 38 6.52 -5.77 -5.73
C LEU A 38 7.03 -6.32 -4.41
N LEU A 39 7.52 -5.46 -3.54
CA LEU A 39 8.01 -5.87 -2.24
C LEU A 39 7.14 -5.26 -1.15
N PRO A 40 6.41 -6.10 -0.38
CA PRO A 40 5.53 -5.61 0.68
C PRO A 40 6.31 -5.31 1.94
N GLY A 41 5.68 -4.62 2.87
CA GLY A 41 6.21 -4.31 4.17
C GLY A 41 6.38 -2.83 4.39
N THR A 42 6.98 -2.48 5.51
CA THR A 42 7.18 -1.10 5.93
C THR A 42 8.67 -0.81 6.00
N LEU A 43 9.08 0.28 5.34
CA LEU A 43 10.42 0.82 5.49
C LEU A 43 10.39 1.98 6.46
N THR A 44 11.27 1.92 7.46
CA THR A 44 11.47 3.01 8.40
C THR A 44 12.95 3.36 8.48
N GLU A 45 13.21 4.63 8.68
CA GLU A 45 14.56 5.12 8.91
C GLU A 45 14.73 5.32 10.41
N ARG A 46 15.81 4.80 10.94
CA ARG A 46 16.02 4.78 12.38
C ARG A 46 17.43 5.25 12.76
N MET A 47 17.49 6.17 13.71
CA MET A 47 18.72 6.57 14.40
C MET A 47 18.73 5.90 15.77
N THR A 48 19.85 5.33 16.17
CA THR A 48 19.93 4.57 17.42
C THR A 48 21.16 4.93 18.25
N ARG A 49 21.07 4.61 19.53
CA ARG A 49 22.22 4.58 20.45
C ARG A 49 22.68 3.14 20.61
N CYS A 50 23.99 2.95 20.69
CA CYS A 50 24.53 1.63 20.99
C CYS A 50 24.61 1.41 22.51
N GLY A 51 24.91 0.17 22.92
CA GLY A 51 25.05 -0.17 24.33
C GLY A 51 26.38 0.25 24.97
N TYR A 52 27.28 0.88 24.22
CA TYR A 52 28.60 1.26 24.70
C TYR A 52 28.58 2.67 25.29
N PRO A 53 28.75 2.83 26.63
CA PRO A 53 28.59 4.14 27.29
C PRO A 53 29.57 5.20 26.83
N GLY A 54 30.77 4.82 26.39
CA GLY A 54 31.78 5.75 25.90
C GLY A 54 31.61 6.22 24.48
N CYS A 55 30.55 5.75 23.79
CA CYS A 55 30.34 6.12 22.41
C CYS A 55 29.78 7.54 22.29
N ARG A 56 30.11 8.19 21.16
CA ARG A 56 29.62 9.54 20.83
C ARG A 56 28.10 9.66 20.84
N CYS A 57 27.37 8.55 20.68
CA CYS A 57 25.91 8.55 20.71
C CYS A 57 25.34 8.83 22.09
N HIS A 58 26.14 8.69 23.14
CA HIS A 58 25.81 9.04 24.52
C HIS A 58 26.34 10.41 24.95
N ALA A 59 26.95 11.15 24.03
CA ALA A 59 27.44 12.49 24.29
C ALA A 59 26.32 13.52 24.37
N ASP A 60 26.61 14.73 24.81
CA ASP A 60 25.65 15.85 24.83
C ASP A 60 26.25 17.02 24.02
N PRO A 61 25.71 17.35 22.84
CA PRO A 61 24.58 16.67 22.15
C PRO A 61 24.98 15.30 21.61
N PRO A 62 24.03 14.35 21.58
CA PRO A 62 24.33 12.99 21.12
C PRO A 62 24.56 12.93 19.63
N ARG A 63 25.49 12.08 19.21
CA ARG A 63 25.70 11.73 17.80
C ARG A 63 25.24 10.29 17.61
N LEU A 64 23.98 10.16 17.18
CA LEU A 64 23.36 8.85 17.03
C LEU A 64 23.96 8.07 15.85
N HIS A 65 23.84 6.74 15.93
CA HIS A 65 24.20 5.85 14.84
C HIS A 65 23.06 5.77 13.83
N GLY A 66 23.42 5.63 12.58
CA GLY A 66 22.47 5.52 11.48
C GLY A 66 22.70 6.61 10.44
N PRO A 67 21.73 6.82 9.56
CA PRO A 67 20.41 6.17 9.60
C PRO A 67 20.47 4.70 9.20
N TYR A 68 19.69 3.88 9.89
CA TYR A 68 19.47 2.49 9.52
C TYR A 68 18.14 2.37 8.82
N HIS A 69 18.10 1.64 7.71
CA HIS A 69 16.88 1.39 6.96
C HIS A 69 16.33 0.04 7.39
N GLN A 70 15.21 0.08 8.07
CA GLN A 70 14.60 -1.09 8.68
C GLN A 70 13.38 -1.53 7.89
N TRP A 71 13.40 -2.78 7.44
CA TRP A 71 12.29 -3.38 6.72
C TRP A 71 11.55 -4.34 7.63
N THR A 72 10.28 -4.07 7.85
CA THR A 72 9.40 -4.87 8.69
C THR A 72 8.28 -5.45 7.86
N ARG A 73 8.05 -6.76 7.99
CA ARG A 73 7.01 -7.47 7.27
C ARG A 73 6.44 -8.59 8.13
N LYS A 74 5.29 -9.11 7.75
CA LYS A 74 4.69 -10.27 8.41
C LYS A 74 4.86 -11.51 7.55
N ILE A 75 5.34 -12.58 8.19
CA ILE A 75 5.47 -13.90 7.56
C ILE A 75 4.79 -14.89 8.48
N GLY A 76 3.71 -15.54 7.99
CA GLY A 76 2.96 -16.51 8.78
C GLY A 76 2.44 -15.95 10.10
N GLY A 77 1.98 -14.69 10.11
CA GLY A 77 1.48 -14.02 11.31
C GLY A 77 2.56 -13.44 12.22
N LYS A 78 3.83 -13.67 11.92
CA LYS A 78 4.95 -13.16 12.72
C LYS A 78 5.58 -11.94 12.07
N THR A 79 5.96 -10.97 12.88
CA THR A 79 6.69 -9.78 12.42
C THR A 79 8.16 -10.13 12.26
N VAL A 80 8.69 -9.90 11.07
CA VAL A 80 10.10 -10.11 10.74
C VAL A 80 10.69 -8.77 10.34
N THR A 81 11.81 -8.42 10.99
CA THR A 81 12.50 -7.15 10.74
C THR A 81 13.92 -7.43 10.28
N ARG A 82 14.33 -6.72 9.22
CA ARG A 82 15.69 -6.77 8.69
C ARG A 82 16.20 -5.36 8.47
N ILE A 83 17.50 -5.19 8.68
CA ILE A 83 18.17 -3.93 8.35
C ILE A 83 18.79 -4.08 6.97
N LEU A 84 18.46 -3.14 6.08
CA LEU A 84 18.99 -3.13 4.73
C LEU A 84 20.29 -2.32 4.68
N THR A 85 21.25 -2.82 3.92
CA THR A 85 22.41 -2.02 3.53
C THR A 85 21.97 -0.92 2.57
N ASP A 86 22.82 0.08 2.35
CA ASP A 86 22.53 1.14 1.38
C ASP A 86 22.37 0.57 -0.04
N ASP A 87 23.18 -0.42 -0.40
CA ASP A 87 23.07 -1.07 -1.70
C ASP A 87 21.76 -1.85 -1.84
N GLN A 88 21.36 -2.57 -0.80
CA GLN A 88 20.09 -3.28 -0.79
C GLN A 88 18.91 -2.33 -0.88
N LEU A 89 18.97 -1.21 -0.14
CA LEU A 89 17.93 -0.20 -0.22
C LEU A 89 17.81 0.37 -1.63
N ALA A 90 18.93 0.69 -2.26
CA ALA A 90 18.94 1.18 -3.64
C ALA A 90 18.29 0.18 -4.61
N ASP A 91 18.61 -1.11 -4.44
CA ASP A 91 18.07 -2.16 -5.30
C ASP A 91 16.57 -2.38 -5.09
N TYR A 92 16.11 -2.35 -3.84
CA TYR A 92 14.73 -2.72 -3.50
C TYR A 92 13.78 -1.52 -3.41
N GLN A 93 14.29 -0.30 -3.33
CA GLN A 93 13.44 0.89 -3.21
C GLN A 93 12.38 0.98 -4.31
N PRO A 94 12.72 0.75 -5.59
CA PRO A 94 11.69 0.75 -6.64
C PRO A 94 10.59 -0.30 -6.42
N TRP A 95 10.94 -1.47 -5.86
CA TRP A 95 9.96 -2.53 -5.60
C TRP A 95 9.01 -2.15 -4.47
N PHE A 96 9.51 -1.48 -3.42
CA PHE A 96 8.68 -0.95 -2.34
C PHE A 96 7.75 0.16 -2.85
N ASP A 97 8.28 1.06 -3.65
CA ASP A 97 7.50 2.18 -4.21
C ASP A 97 6.38 1.68 -5.11
N ASN A 98 6.68 0.69 -5.93
CA ASN A 98 5.71 0.08 -6.82
C ASN A 98 4.58 -0.61 -6.06
N GLN A 99 4.92 -1.31 -5.01
CA GLN A 99 3.94 -2.00 -4.19
C GLN A 99 3.01 -0.99 -3.49
N ARG A 100 3.55 0.09 -2.96
CA ARG A 100 2.75 1.15 -2.32
C ARG A 100 1.84 1.85 -3.31
N ARG A 101 2.36 2.17 -4.50
CA ARG A 101 1.58 2.78 -5.57
C ARG A 101 0.41 1.88 -5.99
N LEU A 102 0.69 0.60 -6.19
CA LEU A 102 -0.32 -0.37 -6.59
C LEU A 102 -1.38 -0.53 -5.50
N ARG A 103 -0.98 -0.61 -4.25
CA ARG A 103 -1.92 -0.69 -3.12
C ARG A 103 -2.83 0.52 -3.04
N ALA A 104 -2.29 1.70 -3.25
CA ALA A 104 -3.08 2.93 -3.25
C ALA A 104 -4.13 2.91 -4.36
N LEU A 105 -3.78 2.45 -5.55
CA LEU A 105 -4.70 2.34 -6.68
C LEU A 105 -5.81 1.31 -6.41
N ILE A 106 -5.43 0.16 -5.83
CA ILE A 106 -6.40 -0.86 -5.44
C ILE A 106 -7.37 -0.31 -4.39
N ALA A 107 -6.85 0.42 -3.40
CA ALA A 107 -7.68 1.04 -2.37
C ALA A 107 -8.67 2.04 -2.96
N GLU A 108 -8.27 2.82 -3.95
CA GLU A 108 -9.18 3.73 -4.67
C GLU A 108 -10.31 2.97 -5.36
N LEU A 109 -9.98 1.85 -6.01
CA LEU A 109 -10.98 1.02 -6.68
C LEU A 109 -11.92 0.37 -5.66
N GLU A 110 -11.40 -0.09 -4.54
CA GLU A 110 -12.20 -0.64 -3.44
C GLU A 110 -13.17 0.42 -2.90
N THR A 111 -12.69 1.64 -2.66
CA THR A 111 -13.54 2.75 -2.18
C THR A 111 -14.67 3.04 -3.15
N LEU A 112 -14.36 3.12 -4.44
CA LEU A 112 -15.37 3.34 -5.48
C LEU A 112 -16.39 2.19 -5.50
N SER A 113 -15.92 0.95 -5.41
CA SER A 113 -16.79 -0.23 -5.39
C SER A 113 -17.72 -0.23 -4.17
N GLN A 114 -17.22 0.19 -3.01
CA GLN A 114 -18.02 0.30 -1.80
C GLN A 114 -19.09 1.39 -1.93
N GLU A 115 -18.76 2.53 -2.53
CA GLU A 115 -19.73 3.59 -2.81
C GLU A 115 -20.88 3.08 -3.68
N ILE A 116 -20.56 2.31 -4.71
CA ILE A 116 -21.56 1.73 -5.60
C ILE A 116 -22.42 0.71 -4.85
N ALA A 117 -21.78 -0.16 -4.09
CA ALA A 117 -22.50 -1.18 -3.30
C ALA A 117 -23.41 -0.53 -2.26
N ASP A 118 -22.94 0.53 -1.58
CA ASP A 118 -23.73 1.23 -0.56
C ASP A 118 -24.95 1.94 -1.15
N SER A 119 -24.91 2.26 -2.43
CA SER A 119 -26.05 2.88 -3.12
C SER A 119 -27.10 1.87 -3.61
N ASP A 120 -26.88 0.59 -3.37
CA ASP A 120 -27.79 -0.46 -3.79
C ASP A 120 -29.14 -0.32 -3.08
N PRO A 121 -30.24 -0.13 -3.84
CA PRO A 121 -31.55 0.07 -3.21
C PRO A 121 -32.08 -1.16 -2.47
N ARG A 122 -31.49 -2.30 -2.64
CA ARG A 122 -31.92 -3.54 -1.99
C ARG A 122 -31.56 -3.60 -0.51
N TRP A 123 -30.63 -2.73 -0.03
CA TRP A 123 -30.24 -2.73 1.39
C TRP A 123 -31.37 -2.32 2.32
N ASN A 124 -32.32 -1.54 1.84
CA ASN A 124 -33.39 -0.96 2.66
C ASN A 124 -34.69 -1.76 2.61
N ARG A 125 -34.58 -3.05 2.64
CA ARG A 125 -35.73 -3.95 2.60
C ARG A 125 -36.25 -4.32 3.96
#